data_a6304bd7a2d092e72fa928a25bea1103
#
_entry.id   a6304bd7a2d092e72fa928a25bea1103
#
_cell.length_a   1.000
_cell.length_b   1.000
_cell.length_c   1.000
_cell.angle_alpha   90.00
_cell.angle_beta   90.00
_cell.angle_gamma   90.00
#
_symmetry.space_group_name_H-M   'P 1'
#
loop_
_entity.id
_entity.type
_entity.pdbx_description
1 polymer ?
#
loop_
_entity_poly.entity_id
_entity_poly.type
_entity_poly.pdbx_seq_one_letter_code
_entity_poly.pdbx_strand_id
1 'polypeptide(L)'
;VKLLIDTHIFLALTPHRRMDLDARMAALLGDPSHRVSVSVASLWEIAIKNRLGKLNLGISRADLPLYVQSLGIELLPISARHAVTDIDPLPPTRDPFDRLLLAQCLVEGCRLVTVYGALRDHPLAFRFSSS
;
A
#
# COMPACT_ATOMS: atom_id res chain seq x y z
N VAL A 1 1.79 15.31 3.47
CA VAL A 1 2.71 14.25 3.06
C VAL A 1 2.00 13.24 2.18
N LYS A 2 2.68 12.80 1.13
CA LYS A 2 2.16 11.75 0.26
C LYS A 2 2.48 10.39 0.87
N LEU A 3 1.46 9.58 1.03
CA LEU A 3 1.57 8.24 1.61
C LEU A 3 1.16 7.20 0.56
N LEU A 4 1.95 6.13 0.45
CA LEU A 4 1.60 4.94 -0.32
C LEU A 4 1.36 3.82 0.68
N ILE A 5 0.13 3.31 0.76
CA ILE A 5 -0.17 2.21 1.67
C ILE A 5 0.19 0.88 1.00
N ASP A 6 0.73 -0.06 1.78
CA ASP A 6 1.03 -1.38 1.25
C ASP A 6 -0.24 -2.22 1.11
N THR A 7 -0.09 -3.40 0.53
CA THR A 7 -1.21 -4.30 0.26
C THR A 7 -1.95 -4.70 1.54
N HIS A 8 -1.22 -4.97 2.64
CA HIS A 8 -1.84 -5.38 3.90
C HIS A 8 -2.67 -4.25 4.52
N ILE A 9 -2.15 -3.02 4.47
CA ILE A 9 -2.90 -1.87 4.97
C ILE A 9 -4.16 -1.66 4.14
N PHE A 10 -4.05 -1.75 2.81
CA PHE A 10 -5.23 -1.62 1.96
C PHE A 10 -6.27 -2.70 2.26
N LEU A 11 -5.83 -3.95 2.46
CA LEU A 11 -6.75 -5.04 2.80
C LEU A 11 -7.53 -4.77 4.08
N ALA A 12 -6.90 -4.12 5.06
CA ALA A 12 -7.58 -3.73 6.30
C ALA A 12 -8.71 -2.73 6.07
N LEU A 13 -8.72 -2.06 4.92
CA LEU A 13 -9.78 -1.11 4.55
C LEU A 13 -10.92 -1.76 3.77
N THR A 14 -10.80 -3.04 3.39
CA THR A 14 -11.87 -3.75 2.70
C THR A 14 -12.98 -4.12 3.69
N PRO A 15 -14.22 -4.34 3.19
CA PRO A 15 -15.38 -4.52 4.09
C PRO A 15 -15.22 -5.63 5.12
N HIS A 16 -14.55 -6.74 4.77
CA HIS A 16 -14.39 -7.88 5.69
C HIS A 16 -13.33 -7.67 6.76
N ARG A 17 -12.48 -6.64 6.64
CA ARG A 17 -11.27 -6.52 7.47
C ARG A 17 -11.11 -5.18 8.18
N ARG A 18 -12.13 -4.34 8.18
CA ARG A 18 -12.04 -3.00 8.80
C ARG A 18 -11.66 -3.05 10.28
N MET A 19 -11.98 -4.12 10.95
CA MET A 19 -11.68 -4.28 12.38
C MET A 19 -10.18 -4.51 12.63
N ASP A 20 -9.41 -4.86 11.59
CA ASP A 20 -7.98 -5.14 11.72
C ASP A 20 -7.12 -3.87 11.76
N LEU A 21 -7.72 -2.72 11.48
CA LEU A 21 -7.00 -1.44 11.43
C LEU A 21 -6.87 -0.85 12.83
N ASP A 22 -5.64 -0.66 13.32
CA ASP A 22 -5.45 -0.07 14.64
C ASP A 22 -5.72 1.44 14.64
N ALA A 23 -5.86 2.01 15.84
CA ALA A 23 -6.23 3.42 16.00
C ALA A 23 -5.17 4.38 15.45
N ARG A 24 -3.88 4.08 15.56
CA ARG A 24 -2.80 4.92 15.02
C ARG A 24 -2.86 4.97 13.51
N MET A 25 -3.06 3.81 12.89
CA MET A 25 -3.17 3.70 11.44
C MET A 25 -4.42 4.43 10.93
N ALA A 26 -5.56 4.23 11.61
CA ALA A 26 -6.79 4.89 11.25
C ALA A 26 -6.64 6.42 11.33
N ALA A 27 -5.97 6.93 12.37
CA ALA A 27 -5.73 8.36 12.53
C ALA A 27 -4.82 8.90 11.42
N LEU A 28 -3.78 8.16 11.06
CA LEU A 28 -2.87 8.57 9.98
C LEU A 28 -3.61 8.67 8.65
N LEU A 29 -4.38 7.66 8.30
CA LEU A 29 -5.07 7.61 7.01
C LEU A 29 -6.25 8.58 6.94
N GLY A 30 -6.83 8.93 8.09
CA GLY A 30 -7.94 9.89 8.16
C GLY A 30 -7.49 11.35 8.24
N ASP A 31 -6.20 11.61 8.38
CA ASP A 31 -5.67 12.97 8.48
C ASP A 31 -5.75 13.68 7.12
N PRO A 32 -6.54 14.78 6.99
CA PRO A 32 -6.70 15.45 5.70
C PRO A 32 -5.42 16.14 5.19
N SER A 33 -4.39 16.28 6.02
CA SER A 33 -3.10 16.84 5.59
C SER A 33 -2.29 15.84 4.76
N HIS A 34 -2.68 14.57 4.74
CA HIS A 34 -1.99 13.53 3.97
C HIS A 34 -2.77 13.16 2.71
N ARG A 35 -2.04 12.88 1.64
CA ARG A 35 -2.59 12.32 0.41
C ARG A 35 -2.26 10.83 0.40
N VAL A 36 -3.30 10.01 0.46
CA VAL A 36 -3.15 8.56 0.54
C VAL A 36 -3.34 7.95 -0.84
N SER A 37 -2.44 7.07 -1.23
CA SER A 37 -2.54 6.32 -2.47
C SER A 37 -2.29 4.84 -2.23
N VAL A 38 -2.79 4.02 -3.15
CA VAL A 38 -2.51 2.59 -3.22
C VAL A 38 -2.04 2.28 -4.65
N SER A 39 -1.07 1.37 -4.76
CA SER A 39 -0.50 1.03 -6.05
C SER A 39 -1.41 0.10 -6.84
N VAL A 40 -1.43 0.27 -8.17
CA VAL A 40 -2.01 -0.72 -9.09
C VAL A 40 -1.38 -2.10 -8.86
N ALA A 41 -0.09 -2.16 -8.49
CA ALA A 41 0.59 -3.41 -8.14
C ALA A 41 -0.12 -4.14 -7.00
N SER A 42 -0.59 -3.42 -5.99
CA SER A 42 -1.33 -4.01 -4.86
C SER A 42 -2.67 -4.59 -5.32
N LEU A 43 -3.38 -3.89 -6.20
CA LEU A 43 -4.63 -4.40 -6.75
C LEU A 43 -4.39 -5.67 -7.57
N TRP A 44 -3.30 -5.72 -8.32
CA TRP A 44 -2.95 -6.90 -9.09
C TRP A 44 -2.63 -8.09 -8.19
N GLU A 45 -1.84 -7.88 -7.16
CA GLU A 45 -1.52 -8.92 -6.17
C GLU A 45 -2.79 -9.46 -5.52
N ILE A 46 -3.69 -8.57 -5.10
CA ILE A 46 -4.98 -8.93 -4.49
C ILE A 46 -5.82 -9.73 -5.46
N ALA A 47 -5.90 -9.29 -6.72
CA ALA A 47 -6.69 -9.97 -7.73
C ALA A 47 -6.19 -11.39 -7.99
N ILE A 48 -4.87 -11.59 -8.02
CA ILE A 48 -4.27 -12.92 -8.17
C ILE A 48 -4.69 -13.82 -7.00
N LYS A 49 -4.52 -13.34 -5.78
CA LYS A 49 -4.83 -14.14 -4.57
C LYS A 49 -6.33 -14.44 -4.46
N ASN A 50 -7.16 -13.48 -4.82
CA ASN A 50 -8.62 -13.68 -4.82
C ASN A 50 -9.02 -14.72 -5.86
N ARG A 51 -8.46 -14.65 -7.07
CA ARG A 51 -8.74 -15.61 -8.15
C ARG A 51 -8.34 -17.02 -7.75
N LEU A 52 -7.27 -17.18 -6.97
CA LEU A 52 -6.80 -18.46 -6.48
C LEU A 52 -7.57 -18.96 -5.25
N GLY A 53 -8.57 -18.23 -4.79
CA GLY A 53 -9.36 -18.61 -3.62
C GLY A 53 -8.64 -18.40 -2.29
N LYS A 54 -7.52 -17.69 -2.28
CA LYS A 54 -6.70 -17.47 -1.07
C LYS A 54 -7.10 -16.21 -0.30
N LEU A 55 -8.00 -15.39 -0.85
CA LEU A 55 -8.35 -14.12 -0.28
C LEU A 55 -9.81 -13.79 -0.57
N ASN A 56 -10.59 -13.54 0.48
CA ASN A 56 -11.97 -13.09 0.36
C ASN A 56 -12.00 -11.57 0.59
N LEU A 57 -12.55 -10.84 -0.39
CA LEU A 57 -12.57 -9.38 -0.35
C LEU A 57 -13.88 -8.80 0.16
N GLY A 58 -14.97 -9.57 0.08
CA GLY A 58 -16.31 -9.03 0.35
C GLY A 58 -16.87 -8.17 -0.78
N ILE A 59 -16.10 -7.97 -1.85
CA ILE A 59 -16.53 -7.27 -3.07
C ILE A 59 -15.95 -7.99 -4.29
N SER A 60 -16.51 -7.72 -5.46
CA SER A 60 -15.98 -8.27 -6.71
C SER A 60 -14.64 -7.62 -7.06
N ARG A 61 -13.72 -8.42 -7.63
CA ARG A 61 -12.45 -7.89 -8.13
C ARG A 61 -12.64 -6.73 -9.11
N ALA A 62 -13.65 -6.84 -9.95
CA ALA A 62 -13.93 -5.81 -10.95
C ALA A 62 -14.30 -4.46 -10.31
N ASP A 63 -14.80 -4.47 -9.08
CA ASP A 63 -15.23 -3.27 -8.36
C ASP A 63 -14.10 -2.65 -7.53
N LEU A 64 -12.92 -3.29 -7.44
CA LEU A 64 -11.82 -2.77 -6.64
C LEU A 64 -11.41 -1.34 -7.00
N PRO A 65 -11.25 -0.97 -8.29
CA PRO A 65 -10.88 0.41 -8.62
C PRO A 65 -11.89 1.44 -8.13
N LEU A 66 -13.18 1.16 -8.27
CA LEU A 66 -14.25 2.05 -7.77
C LEU A 66 -14.25 2.09 -6.24
N TYR A 67 -13.96 0.97 -5.61
CA TYR A 67 -13.87 0.91 -4.15
C TYR A 67 -12.74 1.80 -3.63
N VAL A 68 -11.57 1.73 -4.25
CA VAL A 68 -10.44 2.62 -3.92
C VAL A 68 -10.87 4.08 -4.00
N GLN A 69 -11.52 4.44 -5.09
CA GLN A 69 -12.00 5.80 -5.33
C GLN A 69 -13.01 6.23 -4.26
N SER A 70 -13.91 5.32 -3.86
CA SER A 70 -14.93 5.60 -2.85
C SER A 70 -14.32 5.90 -1.47
N LEU A 71 -13.11 5.42 -1.20
CA LEU A 71 -12.40 5.67 0.05
C LEU A 71 -11.64 7.02 0.03
N GLY A 72 -11.66 7.73 -1.09
CA GLY A 72 -10.87 8.95 -1.23
C GLY A 72 -9.38 8.68 -1.41
N ILE A 73 -9.01 7.46 -1.77
CA ILE A 73 -7.62 7.04 -1.97
C ILE A 73 -7.30 7.13 -3.46
N GLU A 74 -6.13 7.67 -3.78
CA GLU A 74 -5.66 7.74 -5.17
C GLU A 74 -5.09 6.39 -5.59
N LEU A 75 -5.33 6.01 -6.83
CA LEU A 75 -4.75 4.81 -7.41
C LEU A 75 -3.48 5.20 -8.18
N LEU A 76 -2.32 4.71 -7.70
CA LEU A 76 -1.03 5.03 -8.30
C LEU A 76 -0.70 4.02 -9.40
N PRO A 77 -0.63 4.46 -10.67
CA PRO A 77 -0.28 3.56 -11.76
C PRO A 77 1.21 3.20 -11.73
N ILE A 78 1.53 2.06 -12.35
CA ILE A 78 2.91 1.61 -12.49
C ILE A 78 3.47 2.19 -13.78
N SER A 79 4.57 2.95 -13.69
CA SER A 79 5.26 3.50 -14.86
C SER A 79 6.51 2.69 -15.19
N ALA A 80 7.04 2.90 -16.39
CA ALA A 80 8.31 2.31 -16.79
C ALA A 80 9.43 2.74 -15.84
N ARG A 81 9.40 4.00 -15.40
CA ARG A 81 10.40 4.52 -14.46
C ARG A 81 10.37 3.78 -13.13
N HIS A 82 9.17 3.46 -12.62
CA HIS A 82 9.03 2.65 -11.40
C HIS A 82 9.69 1.29 -11.59
N ALA A 83 9.44 0.66 -12.74
CA ALA A 83 9.89 -0.70 -13.00
C ALA A 83 11.42 -0.84 -13.07
N VAL A 84 12.13 0.22 -13.46
CA VAL A 84 13.58 0.17 -13.67
C VAL A 84 14.37 0.89 -12.59
N THR A 85 13.72 1.47 -11.60
CA THR A 85 14.39 2.23 -10.54
C THR A 85 14.94 1.29 -9.47
N ASP A 86 16.25 1.43 -9.18
CA ASP A 86 16.90 0.68 -8.12
C ASP A 86 16.62 1.30 -6.77
N ILE A 87 16.53 0.44 -5.76
CA ILE A 87 16.29 0.84 -4.37
C ILE A 87 17.56 0.61 -3.55
N ASP A 88 17.98 1.61 -2.80
CA ASP A 88 19.12 1.55 -1.90
C ASP A 88 18.73 2.18 -0.56
N PRO A 89 18.85 1.45 0.57
CA PRO A 89 19.28 0.04 0.66
C PRO A 89 18.22 -0.92 0.13
N LEU A 90 18.65 -2.12 -0.27
CA LEU A 90 17.71 -3.19 -0.62
C LEU A 90 17.00 -3.64 0.67
N PRO A 91 15.68 -3.82 0.63
CA PRO A 91 14.97 -4.35 1.80
C PRO A 91 15.29 -5.84 2.00
N PRO A 92 15.21 -6.35 3.24
CA PRO A 92 15.45 -7.76 3.53
C PRO A 92 14.23 -8.62 3.14
N THR A 93 13.81 -8.52 1.91
CA THR A 93 12.71 -9.29 1.34
C THR A 93 13.02 -9.62 -0.11
N ARG A 94 12.56 -10.78 -0.56
CA ARG A 94 12.70 -11.21 -1.96
C ARG A 94 11.43 -10.93 -2.77
N ASP A 95 10.39 -10.42 -2.14
CA ASP A 95 9.13 -10.16 -2.80
C ASP A 95 9.28 -8.98 -3.77
N PRO A 96 9.12 -9.19 -5.09
CA PRO A 96 9.25 -8.12 -6.06
C PRO A 96 8.19 -7.04 -5.90
N PHE A 97 7.02 -7.35 -5.35
CA PHE A 97 6.00 -6.34 -5.08
C PHE A 97 6.50 -5.31 -4.06
N ASP A 98 7.18 -5.77 -3.01
CA ASP A 98 7.72 -4.86 -1.98
C ASP A 98 8.73 -3.90 -2.59
N ARG A 99 9.60 -4.40 -3.46
CA ARG A 99 10.60 -3.56 -4.14
C ARG A 99 9.95 -2.54 -5.06
N LEU A 100 8.90 -2.97 -5.76
CA LEU A 100 8.17 -2.08 -6.66
C LEU A 100 7.49 -0.95 -5.89
N LEU A 101 6.89 -1.26 -4.74
CA LEU A 101 6.27 -0.22 -3.91
C LEU A 101 7.30 0.80 -3.43
N LEU A 102 8.49 0.34 -3.02
CA LEU A 102 9.56 1.25 -2.61
C LEU A 102 10.06 2.10 -3.78
N ALA A 103 10.16 1.52 -4.97
CA ALA A 103 10.54 2.26 -6.18
C ALA A 103 9.51 3.36 -6.50
N GLN A 104 8.23 3.05 -6.35
CA GLN A 104 7.18 4.04 -6.52
C GLN A 104 7.31 5.17 -5.50
N CYS A 105 7.60 4.84 -4.24
CA CYS A 105 7.82 5.84 -3.21
C CYS A 105 8.98 6.76 -3.57
N LEU A 106 10.10 6.19 -4.02
CA LEU A 106 11.28 6.98 -4.37
C LEU A 106 10.98 7.94 -5.52
N VAL A 107 10.35 7.45 -6.59
CA VAL A 107 10.07 8.24 -7.80
C VAL A 107 9.00 9.30 -7.53
N GLU A 108 7.95 8.96 -6.78
CA GLU A 108 6.81 9.85 -6.57
C GLU A 108 6.92 10.73 -5.32
N GLY A 109 7.96 10.55 -4.52
CA GLY A 109 8.10 11.31 -3.29
C GLY A 109 7.13 10.92 -2.21
N CYS A 110 6.75 9.64 -2.15
CA CYS A 110 5.83 9.11 -1.14
C CYS A 110 6.61 8.45 0.00
N ARG A 111 5.92 8.26 1.14
CA ARG A 111 6.39 7.39 2.21
C ARG A 111 5.52 6.13 2.24
N LEU A 112 6.16 4.97 2.38
CA LEU A 112 5.44 3.70 2.44
C LEU A 112 4.84 3.49 3.82
N VAL A 113 3.54 3.27 3.89
CA VAL A 113 2.85 2.95 5.13
C VAL A 113 2.71 1.44 5.20
N THR A 114 3.39 0.84 6.17
CA THR A 114 3.46 -0.62 6.31
C THR A 114 3.63 -1.01 7.76
N VAL A 115 3.15 -2.21 8.11
CA VAL A 115 3.44 -2.86 9.40
C VAL A 115 4.34 -4.08 9.21
N TYR A 116 4.74 -4.38 7.96
CA TYR A 116 5.59 -5.51 7.66
C TYR A 116 7.02 -5.23 8.13
N GLY A 117 7.54 -6.13 9.00
CA GLY A 117 8.83 -5.92 9.65
C GLY A 117 9.99 -5.74 8.67
N ALA A 118 9.98 -6.43 7.52
CA ALA A 118 11.04 -6.32 6.53
C ALA A 118 11.10 -4.95 5.84
N LEU A 119 10.03 -4.16 5.90
CA LEU A 119 9.95 -2.85 5.23
C LEU A 119 9.86 -1.69 6.20
N ARG A 120 9.43 -1.92 7.43
CA ARG A 120 9.09 -0.88 8.39
C ARG A 120 10.26 0.04 8.72
N ASP A 121 11.48 -0.49 8.70
CA ASP A 121 12.68 0.26 9.05
C ASP A 121 13.39 0.86 7.83
N HIS A 122 12.85 0.66 6.62
CA HIS A 122 13.44 1.20 5.42
C HIS A 122 13.36 2.75 5.43
N PRO A 123 14.36 3.46 4.91
CA PRO A 123 14.33 4.94 4.88
C PRO A 123 13.12 5.55 4.19
N LEU A 124 12.50 4.83 3.23
CA LEU A 124 11.33 5.31 2.51
C LEU A 124 10.02 4.99 3.23
N ALA A 125 10.05 4.25 4.34
CA ALA A 125 8.85 3.96 5.11
C ALA A 125 8.48 5.16 5.99
N PHE A 126 7.16 5.34 6.16
CA PHE A 126 6.65 6.31 7.10
C PHE A 126 6.96 5.85 8.52
N ARG A 127 7.43 6.77 9.37
CA ARG A 127 7.73 6.46 10.76
C ARG A 127 6.75 7.16 11.67
N PHE A 128 6.07 6.36 12.49
CA PHE A 128 5.23 6.92 13.55
C PHE A 128 6.14 7.50 14.64
N SER A 129 5.71 8.63 15.23
CA SER A 129 6.46 9.21 16.34
C SER A 129 6.42 8.25 17.53
N SER A 130 7.54 8.19 18.27
CA SER A 130 7.72 7.25 19.37
C SER A 130 7.24 7.78 20.72
N SER A 131 6.54 8.88 20.71
CA SER A 131 6.03 9.49 21.97
C SER A 131 4.85 8.74 22.55
#